data_42cc501c217adffbe10a27d3ae2bbcd4
#
_entry.id   42cc501c217adffbe10a27d3ae2bbcd4
#
_cell.length_a   1.000
_cell.length_b   1.000
_cell.length_c   1.000
_cell.angle_alpha   90.00
_cell.angle_beta   90.00
_cell.angle_gamma   90.00
#
_symmetry.space_group_name_H-M   'P 1'
#
loop_
_entity.id
_entity.type
_entity.pdbx_description
1 polymer ?
#
loop_
_entity_poly.entity_id
_entity_poly.type
_entity_poly.pdbx_seq_one_letter_code
_entity_poly.pdbx_strand_id
1 'polypeptide(L)'
;VDTPVAGARLRDKRNGFSIPPQISLGTVLDALPRPWWWFDFLTTPKLEFASLSSTGGTVGELLDSAMDPTISHQDLDVIRGMWDGKIIIKGVQTVTDAKKLVDAGVDGILLSNHGGRQLDRAPVPFHLLPHVVREIGKDATVMVDTGIMNGADIAACMALGADFTLIGRAYLYGLMAGGRAGVDRAIAILHEELVRTMKLLGVSSIAELEPRHITQLTRYVPVPKLAQHVAEALV
;
A
#
# COMPACT_ATOMS: atom_id res chain seq x y z
N VAL A 1 7.03 9.79 6.84
CA VAL A 1 6.09 10.43 5.90
C VAL A 1 5.97 9.55 4.69
N ASP A 2 4.77 9.06 4.43
CA ASP A 2 4.50 8.13 3.34
C ASP A 2 4.40 8.85 1.98
N THR A 3 4.04 10.13 2.02
CA THR A 3 3.88 10.96 0.81
C THR A 3 4.22 12.42 1.09
N PRO A 4 5.09 13.02 0.29
CA PRO A 4 5.48 14.41 0.47
C PRO A 4 4.38 15.41 0.08
N VAL A 5 3.48 15.00 -0.80
CA VAL A 5 2.35 15.80 -1.30
C VAL A 5 1.15 14.91 -1.59
N ALA A 6 -0.05 15.47 -1.62
CA ALA A 6 -1.26 14.73 -1.97
C ALA A 6 -1.25 14.31 -3.46
N GLY A 7 -1.46 13.04 -3.74
CA GLY A 7 -1.60 12.54 -5.10
C GLY A 7 -2.82 13.13 -5.82
N ALA A 8 -2.73 13.31 -7.13
CA ALA A 8 -3.74 14.01 -7.92
C ALA A 8 -5.12 13.35 -7.95
N ARG A 9 -5.22 12.04 -7.69
CA ARG A 9 -6.48 11.26 -7.61
C ARG A 9 -7.48 11.63 -8.72
N LEU A 10 -7.03 11.60 -9.96
CA LEU A 10 -7.81 12.03 -11.11
C LEU A 10 -9.14 11.29 -11.26
N ARG A 11 -9.22 10.05 -10.82
CA ARG A 11 -10.46 9.27 -10.81
C ARG A 11 -11.49 9.87 -9.85
N ASP A 12 -11.07 10.28 -8.66
CA ASP A 12 -11.95 10.92 -7.68
C ASP A 12 -12.48 12.24 -8.23
N LYS A 13 -11.59 13.05 -8.84
CA LYS A 13 -11.97 14.30 -9.50
C LYS A 13 -12.98 14.09 -10.64
N ARG A 14 -12.79 13.07 -11.48
CA ARG A 14 -13.72 12.73 -12.57
C ARG A 14 -15.10 12.31 -12.06
N ASN A 15 -15.14 11.65 -10.90
CA ASN A 15 -16.37 11.22 -10.26
C ASN A 15 -17.02 12.33 -9.39
N GLY A 16 -16.45 13.55 -9.40
CA GLY A 16 -16.95 14.65 -8.57
C GLY A 16 -16.69 14.48 -7.07
N PHE A 17 -15.81 13.56 -6.69
CA PHE A 17 -15.45 13.37 -5.29
C PHE A 17 -14.36 14.36 -4.88
N SER A 18 -14.63 15.12 -3.82
CA SER A 18 -13.68 16.09 -3.24
C SER A 18 -13.55 15.89 -1.72
N ILE A 19 -12.48 16.43 -1.15
CA ILE A 19 -12.31 16.52 0.30
C ILE A 19 -12.19 18.01 0.66
N PRO A 20 -13.13 18.59 1.43
CA PRO A 20 -14.36 17.96 1.96
C PRO A 20 -15.35 17.55 0.86
N PRO A 21 -16.21 16.54 1.11
CA PRO A 21 -17.21 16.10 0.15
C PRO A 21 -18.20 17.23 -0.17
N GLN A 22 -18.41 17.49 -1.46
CA GLN A 22 -19.48 18.39 -1.90
C GLN A 22 -20.77 17.60 -2.08
N ILE A 23 -21.78 17.91 -1.27
CA ILE A 23 -23.08 17.24 -1.36
C ILE A 23 -23.85 17.88 -2.53
N SER A 24 -23.91 17.17 -3.64
CA SER A 24 -24.71 17.55 -4.80
C SER A 24 -26.14 16.94 -4.71
N LEU A 25 -27.06 17.46 -5.50
CA LEU A 25 -28.39 16.86 -5.62
C LEU A 25 -28.33 15.39 -6.05
N GLY A 26 -27.39 15.05 -6.95
CA GLY A 26 -27.13 13.68 -7.36
C GLY A 26 -26.70 12.80 -6.20
N THR A 27 -25.80 13.29 -5.33
CA THR A 27 -25.34 12.56 -4.13
C THR A 27 -26.52 12.28 -3.17
N VAL A 28 -27.42 13.25 -3.01
CA VAL A 28 -28.61 13.09 -2.16
C VAL A 28 -29.55 12.03 -2.76
N LEU A 29 -29.80 12.10 -4.07
CA LEU A 29 -30.67 11.13 -4.76
C LEU A 29 -30.10 9.71 -4.71
N ASP A 30 -28.80 9.54 -4.85
CA ASP A 30 -28.11 8.24 -4.74
C ASP A 30 -28.16 7.67 -3.31
N ALA A 31 -28.17 8.54 -2.31
CA ALA A 31 -28.25 8.14 -0.90
C ALA A 31 -29.68 7.86 -0.42
N LEU A 32 -30.71 8.46 -1.04
CA LEU A 32 -32.11 8.31 -0.63
C LEU A 32 -32.56 6.84 -0.39
N PRO A 33 -32.25 5.87 -1.27
CA PRO A 33 -32.66 4.49 -1.06
C PRO A 33 -31.85 3.73 0.00
N ARG A 34 -31.03 4.41 0.78
CA ARG A 34 -30.13 3.79 1.77
C ARG A 34 -30.45 4.25 3.20
N PRO A 35 -31.56 3.80 3.82
CA PRO A 35 -32.01 4.31 5.11
C PRO A 35 -31.01 4.07 6.25
N TRP A 36 -30.30 2.95 6.24
CA TRP A 36 -29.28 2.64 7.23
C TRP A 36 -28.10 3.59 7.16
N TRP A 37 -27.69 4.02 5.96
CA TRP A 37 -26.65 5.02 5.79
C TRP A 37 -27.06 6.37 6.38
N TRP A 38 -28.33 6.78 6.18
CA TRP A 38 -28.86 7.99 6.78
C TRP A 38 -28.92 7.90 8.30
N PHE A 39 -29.33 6.75 8.82
CA PHE A 39 -29.35 6.52 10.26
C PHE A 39 -27.95 6.68 10.85
N ASP A 40 -26.95 5.99 10.30
CA ASP A 40 -25.57 6.09 10.75
C ASP A 40 -25.02 7.53 10.60
N PHE A 41 -25.25 8.17 9.47
CA PHE A 41 -24.80 9.53 9.21
C PHE A 41 -25.37 10.55 10.20
N LEU A 42 -26.64 10.43 10.59
CA LEU A 42 -27.32 11.34 11.51
C LEU A 42 -27.04 11.06 12.98
N THR A 43 -26.71 9.81 13.33
CA THR A 43 -26.52 9.39 14.73
C THR A 43 -25.06 9.24 15.13
N THR A 44 -24.15 9.15 14.17
CA THR A 44 -22.70 9.03 14.45
C THR A 44 -22.08 10.43 14.60
N PRO A 45 -21.28 10.66 15.66
CA PRO A 45 -20.53 11.91 15.79
C PRO A 45 -19.64 12.15 14.57
N LYS A 46 -19.44 13.42 14.20
CA LYS A 46 -18.56 13.78 13.08
C LYS A 46 -17.16 13.21 13.34
N LEU A 47 -16.61 12.53 12.34
CA LEU A 47 -15.23 12.07 12.37
C LEU A 47 -14.31 13.28 12.17
N GLU A 48 -13.48 13.55 13.16
CA GLU A 48 -12.49 14.61 13.13
C GLU A 48 -11.09 14.00 13.29
N PHE A 49 -10.10 14.63 12.67
CA PHE A 49 -8.70 14.27 12.90
C PHE A 49 -8.26 14.85 14.24
N ALA A 50 -8.29 14.05 15.31
CA ALA A 50 -7.99 14.50 16.67
C ALA A 50 -6.62 15.21 16.78
N SER A 51 -5.62 14.77 16.01
CA SER A 51 -4.29 15.38 15.95
C SER A 51 -4.20 16.67 15.12
N LEU A 52 -5.25 17.00 14.34
CA LEU A 52 -5.28 18.19 13.47
C LEU A 52 -6.38 19.18 13.87
N SER A 53 -7.27 18.80 14.80
CA SER A 53 -8.45 19.61 15.17
C SER A 53 -8.09 20.92 15.89
N SER A 54 -6.86 21.05 16.39
CA SER A 54 -6.40 22.27 17.12
C SER A 54 -6.05 23.45 16.21
N THR A 55 -5.95 23.26 14.90
CA THR A 55 -5.34 24.25 13.99
C THR A 55 -6.34 25.06 13.17
N GLY A 56 -7.63 24.78 13.22
CA GLY A 56 -8.68 25.48 12.43
C GLY A 56 -8.43 25.42 10.92
N GLY A 57 -9.44 25.11 10.14
CA GLY A 57 -9.35 25.01 8.67
C GLY A 57 -10.15 23.83 8.13
N THR A 58 -10.21 23.69 6.82
CA THR A 58 -10.80 22.53 6.17
C THR A 58 -9.88 21.31 6.28
N VAL A 59 -10.45 20.11 6.28
CA VAL A 59 -9.66 18.85 6.30
C VAL A 59 -8.64 18.79 5.16
N GLY A 60 -8.94 19.39 4.01
CA GLY A 60 -8.02 19.49 2.87
C GLY A 60 -6.82 20.36 3.19
N GLU A 61 -7.03 21.56 3.73
CA GLU A 61 -5.96 22.49 4.13
C GLU A 61 -5.09 21.91 5.25
N LEU A 62 -5.71 21.23 6.21
CA LEU A 62 -5.00 20.56 7.29
C LEU A 62 -4.12 19.40 6.78
N LEU A 63 -4.61 18.61 5.84
CA LEU A 63 -3.83 17.55 5.21
C LEU A 63 -2.67 18.12 4.39
N ASP A 64 -2.90 19.17 3.61
CA ASP A 64 -1.86 19.83 2.83
C ASP A 64 -0.79 20.48 3.73
N SER A 65 -1.20 21.09 4.85
CA SER A 65 -0.26 21.67 5.82
C SER A 65 0.53 20.63 6.63
N ALA A 66 -0.03 19.43 6.82
CA ALA A 66 0.64 18.34 7.51
C ALA A 66 1.62 17.55 6.63
N MET A 67 1.59 17.76 5.31
CA MET A 67 2.53 17.14 4.38
C MET A 67 3.77 18.00 4.23
N ASP A 68 4.92 17.41 4.51
CA ASP A 68 6.21 18.10 4.38
C ASP A 68 7.03 17.46 3.25
N PRO A 69 7.17 18.14 2.10
CA PRO A 69 7.98 17.65 0.98
C PRO A 69 9.48 17.78 1.21
N THR A 70 9.90 18.42 2.30
CA THR A 70 11.32 18.68 2.58
C THR A 70 11.98 17.59 3.42
N ILE A 71 11.22 16.60 3.90
CA ILE A 71 11.78 15.48 4.67
C ILE A 71 12.88 14.77 3.89
N SER A 72 14.03 14.65 4.54
CA SER A 72 15.26 14.11 3.99
C SER A 72 15.85 12.99 4.89
N HIS A 73 16.97 12.42 4.46
CA HIS A 73 17.71 11.47 5.28
C HIS A 73 18.24 12.08 6.60
N GLN A 74 18.49 13.39 6.64
CA GLN A 74 18.96 14.07 7.86
C GLN A 74 17.91 14.09 8.96
N ASP A 75 16.63 14.06 8.60
CA ASP A 75 15.54 14.02 9.58
C ASP A 75 15.47 12.67 10.30
N LEU A 76 16.05 11.60 9.71
CA LEU A 76 16.16 10.31 10.40
C LEU A 76 17.05 10.38 11.63
N ASP A 77 18.13 11.17 11.59
CA ASP A 77 19.01 11.37 12.74
C ASP A 77 18.25 12.07 13.87
N VAL A 78 17.42 13.05 13.53
CA VAL A 78 16.55 13.75 14.50
C VAL A 78 15.54 12.78 15.10
N ILE A 79 14.86 11.99 14.28
CA ILE A 79 13.88 10.98 14.73
C ILE A 79 14.56 9.94 15.62
N ARG A 80 15.75 9.46 15.22
CA ARG A 80 16.51 8.49 16.00
C ARG A 80 16.95 9.06 17.35
N GLY A 81 17.31 10.35 17.41
CA GLY A 81 17.63 11.04 18.67
C GLY A 81 16.43 11.21 19.61
N MET A 82 15.20 11.11 19.10
CA MET A 82 13.96 11.23 19.87
C MET A 82 13.32 9.88 20.20
N TRP A 83 13.71 8.79 19.54
CA TRP A 83 13.07 7.49 19.63
C TRP A 83 14.08 6.34 19.61
N ASP A 84 14.20 5.63 20.73
CA ASP A 84 15.12 4.47 20.88
C ASP A 84 14.54 3.15 20.34
N GLY A 85 13.26 3.13 19.99
CA GLY A 85 12.59 1.93 19.50
C GLY A 85 12.85 1.67 18.01
N LYS A 86 12.14 0.71 17.45
CA LYS A 86 12.24 0.34 16.04
C LYS A 86 11.68 1.43 15.13
N ILE A 87 12.43 1.74 14.05
CA ILE A 87 12.02 2.69 13.01
C ILE A 87 11.79 1.90 11.71
N ILE A 88 10.60 2.07 11.15
CA ILE A 88 10.20 1.49 9.88
C ILE A 88 9.88 2.62 8.90
N ILE A 89 10.52 2.60 7.75
CA ILE A 89 10.25 3.59 6.68
C ILE A 89 9.33 2.99 5.64
N LYS A 90 8.19 3.64 5.44
CA LYS A 90 7.17 3.27 4.45
C LYS A 90 7.27 4.13 3.19
N GLY A 91 6.86 3.58 2.05
CA GLY A 91 6.84 4.29 0.79
C GLY A 91 8.11 4.11 -0.04
N VAL A 92 8.96 3.17 0.34
CA VAL A 92 10.22 2.90 -0.37
C VAL A 92 9.92 2.19 -1.69
N GLN A 93 10.50 2.72 -2.78
CA GLN A 93 10.20 2.29 -4.15
C GLN A 93 11.45 1.99 -4.98
N THR A 94 12.64 2.04 -4.38
CA THR A 94 13.91 1.65 -5.04
C THR A 94 14.79 0.82 -4.11
N VAL A 95 15.62 -0.05 -4.71
CA VAL A 95 16.63 -0.83 -3.95
C VAL A 95 17.68 0.10 -3.36
N THR A 96 18.07 1.13 -4.10
CA THR A 96 19.09 2.10 -3.66
C THR A 96 18.64 2.84 -2.40
N ASP A 97 17.38 3.29 -2.35
CA ASP A 97 16.86 3.98 -1.17
C ASP A 97 16.69 3.02 0.00
N ALA A 98 16.23 1.79 -0.24
CA ALA A 98 16.15 0.75 0.78
C ALA A 98 17.51 0.55 1.45
N LYS A 99 18.58 0.39 0.65
CA LYS A 99 19.93 0.23 1.17
C LYS A 99 20.41 1.45 1.97
N LYS A 100 20.25 2.66 1.43
CA LYS A 100 20.66 3.89 2.13
C LYS A 100 19.96 4.06 3.48
N LEU A 101 18.67 3.72 3.57
CA LEU A 101 17.91 3.80 4.80
C LEU A 101 18.40 2.80 5.84
N VAL A 102 18.72 1.57 5.43
CA VAL A 102 19.29 0.55 6.33
C VAL A 102 20.68 0.95 6.78
N ASP A 103 21.54 1.45 5.88
CA ASP A 103 22.87 1.98 6.21
C ASP A 103 22.76 3.17 7.20
N ALA A 104 21.66 3.92 7.21
CA ALA A 104 21.36 4.98 8.17
C ALA A 104 20.71 4.48 9.48
N GLY A 105 20.65 3.16 9.72
CA GLY A 105 20.17 2.57 10.97
C GLY A 105 18.66 2.39 11.08
N VAL A 106 17.94 2.31 9.95
CA VAL A 106 16.51 1.97 9.94
C VAL A 106 16.33 0.46 10.13
N ASP A 107 15.40 0.05 11.00
CA ASP A 107 15.18 -1.35 11.38
C ASP A 107 14.30 -2.12 10.40
N GLY A 108 13.50 -1.42 9.61
CA GLY A 108 12.62 -2.06 8.65
C GLY A 108 12.22 -1.14 7.49
N ILE A 109 11.97 -1.78 6.36
CA ILE A 109 11.54 -1.15 5.12
C ILE A 109 10.17 -1.69 4.73
N LEU A 110 9.23 -0.79 4.48
CA LEU A 110 7.94 -1.14 3.90
C LEU A 110 7.87 -0.66 2.45
N LEU A 111 7.99 -1.62 1.53
CA LEU A 111 7.82 -1.40 0.11
C LEU A 111 6.37 -1.04 -0.18
N SER A 112 6.14 0.15 -0.70
CA SER A 112 4.80 0.69 -0.91
C SER A 112 4.79 1.75 -1.99
N ASN A 113 3.78 1.72 -2.87
CA ASN A 113 3.42 2.83 -3.73
C ASN A 113 2.08 3.47 -3.31
N HIS A 114 1.71 3.31 -2.02
CA HIS A 114 0.48 3.82 -1.45
C HIS A 114 -0.79 3.33 -2.17
N GLY A 115 -0.78 2.09 -2.65
CA GLY A 115 -1.89 1.52 -3.40
C GLY A 115 -2.10 2.14 -4.78
N GLY A 116 -1.05 2.68 -5.41
CA GLY A 116 -1.11 3.38 -6.69
C GLY A 116 -1.81 4.74 -6.63
N ARG A 117 -1.90 5.36 -5.46
CA ARG A 117 -2.66 6.61 -5.22
C ARG A 117 -1.83 7.88 -5.26
N GLN A 118 -0.51 7.76 -5.37
CA GLN A 118 0.43 8.89 -5.31
C GLN A 118 1.12 9.09 -6.66
N LEU A 119 2.33 8.59 -6.81
CA LEU A 119 3.08 8.71 -8.05
C LEU A 119 2.46 7.82 -9.14
N ASP A 120 2.10 8.42 -10.27
CA ASP A 120 1.64 7.65 -11.43
C ASP A 120 2.81 6.87 -12.05
N ARG A 121 2.55 5.62 -12.46
CA ARG A 121 3.56 4.69 -12.99
C ARG A 121 4.69 4.33 -12.00
N ALA A 122 4.43 4.46 -10.70
CA ALA A 122 5.35 3.99 -9.67
C ALA A 122 5.63 2.48 -9.83
N PRO A 123 6.82 2.01 -9.41
CA PRO A 123 7.12 0.58 -9.39
C PRO A 123 6.08 -0.22 -8.59
N VAL A 124 5.80 -1.43 -9.04
CA VAL A 124 4.95 -2.37 -8.30
C VAL A 124 5.78 -2.98 -7.17
N PRO A 125 5.41 -2.79 -5.89
CA PRO A 125 6.20 -3.28 -4.76
C PRO A 125 6.50 -4.77 -4.81
N PHE A 126 5.54 -5.60 -5.28
CA PHE A 126 5.72 -7.03 -5.46
C PHE A 126 6.89 -7.38 -6.39
N HIS A 127 7.08 -6.64 -7.49
CA HIS A 127 8.20 -6.88 -8.41
C HIS A 127 9.54 -6.38 -7.85
N LEU A 128 9.50 -5.38 -6.98
CA LEU A 128 10.68 -4.84 -6.33
C LEU A 128 11.17 -5.74 -5.18
N LEU A 129 10.24 -6.43 -4.51
CA LEU A 129 10.46 -7.22 -3.30
C LEU A 129 11.67 -8.18 -3.38
N PRO A 130 11.80 -9.08 -4.38
CA PRO A 130 12.93 -10.03 -4.40
C PRO A 130 14.29 -9.35 -4.57
N HIS A 131 14.32 -8.18 -5.17
CA HIS A 131 15.55 -7.40 -5.34
C HIS A 131 15.98 -6.75 -4.03
N VAL A 132 15.02 -6.20 -3.28
CA VAL A 132 15.26 -5.58 -1.98
C VAL A 132 15.64 -6.65 -0.94
N VAL A 133 14.90 -7.76 -0.88
CA VAL A 133 15.22 -8.88 0.04
C VAL A 133 16.65 -9.39 -0.19
N ARG A 134 17.08 -9.54 -1.44
CA ARG A 134 18.44 -9.97 -1.76
C ARG A 134 19.50 -9.00 -1.24
N GLU A 135 19.21 -7.71 -1.26
CA GLU A 135 20.17 -6.66 -0.91
C GLU A 135 20.25 -6.39 0.60
N ILE A 136 19.09 -6.37 1.28
CA ILE A 136 19.02 -5.94 2.68
C ILE A 136 18.27 -6.90 3.60
N GLY A 137 17.76 -8.02 3.11
CA GLY A 137 16.89 -8.92 3.90
C GLY A 137 17.56 -9.61 5.09
N LYS A 138 18.89 -9.50 5.21
CA LYS A 138 19.65 -9.98 6.39
C LYS A 138 19.86 -8.90 7.44
N ASP A 139 19.75 -7.65 7.05
CA ASP A 139 20.14 -6.48 7.84
C ASP A 139 18.92 -5.75 8.41
N ALA A 140 17.75 -5.87 7.75
CA ALA A 140 16.52 -5.19 8.14
C ALA A 140 15.27 -5.99 7.77
N THR A 141 14.19 -5.77 8.50
CA THR A 141 12.87 -6.35 8.19
C THR A 141 12.33 -5.78 6.88
N VAL A 142 11.97 -6.64 5.93
CA VAL A 142 11.37 -6.24 4.65
C VAL A 142 9.88 -6.54 4.64
N MET A 143 9.10 -5.50 4.56
CA MET A 143 7.64 -5.57 4.51
C MET A 143 7.13 -5.09 3.16
N VAL A 144 5.93 -5.51 2.79
CA VAL A 144 5.30 -5.11 1.53
C VAL A 144 3.82 -4.86 1.71
N ASP A 145 3.33 -3.81 1.08
CA ASP A 145 1.91 -3.57 0.86
C ASP A 145 1.60 -3.39 -0.64
N THR A 146 0.42 -2.95 -0.94
CA THR A 146 -0.07 -2.68 -2.30
C THR A 146 -0.43 -3.93 -3.09
N GLY A 147 -1.71 -4.03 -3.40
CA GLY A 147 -2.25 -5.07 -4.28
C GLY A 147 -2.63 -6.37 -3.58
N ILE A 148 -2.39 -6.51 -2.30
CA ILE A 148 -2.74 -7.70 -1.52
C ILE A 148 -4.25 -7.70 -1.27
N MET A 149 -4.97 -8.59 -1.94
CA MET A 149 -6.43 -8.69 -1.91
C MET A 149 -6.95 -10.07 -1.55
N ASN A 150 -6.09 -11.08 -1.53
CA ASN A 150 -6.42 -12.46 -1.21
C ASN A 150 -5.28 -13.18 -0.50
N GLY A 151 -5.54 -14.39 0.01
CA GLY A 151 -4.54 -15.17 0.75
C GLY A 151 -3.38 -15.67 -0.12
N ALA A 152 -3.58 -15.87 -1.42
CA ALA A 152 -2.51 -16.27 -2.33
C ALA A 152 -1.51 -15.13 -2.57
N ASP A 153 -1.96 -13.86 -2.57
CA ASP A 153 -1.06 -12.71 -2.64
C ASP A 153 -0.14 -12.66 -1.42
N ILE A 154 -0.69 -12.96 -0.22
CA ILE A 154 0.12 -13.05 1.02
C ILE A 154 1.16 -14.16 0.88
N ALA A 155 0.74 -15.37 0.50
CA ALA A 155 1.65 -16.51 0.31
C ALA A 155 2.77 -16.17 -0.70
N ALA A 156 2.43 -15.49 -1.79
CA ALA A 156 3.39 -15.09 -2.80
C ALA A 156 4.43 -14.08 -2.28
N CYS A 157 4.01 -13.09 -1.51
CA CYS A 157 4.92 -12.13 -0.89
C CYS A 157 5.88 -12.82 0.11
N MET A 158 5.33 -13.70 0.96
CA MET A 158 6.13 -14.44 1.94
C MET A 158 7.13 -15.37 1.24
N ALA A 159 6.73 -16.04 0.17
CA ALA A 159 7.60 -16.91 -0.62
C ALA A 159 8.73 -16.14 -1.34
N LEU A 160 8.54 -14.86 -1.64
CA LEU A 160 9.58 -13.98 -2.20
C LEU A 160 10.47 -13.35 -1.12
N GLY A 161 10.27 -13.71 0.15
CA GLY A 161 11.13 -13.31 1.26
C GLY A 161 10.67 -12.05 2.00
N ALA A 162 9.40 -11.64 1.88
CA ALA A 162 8.88 -10.65 2.80
C ALA A 162 8.77 -11.23 4.21
N ASP A 163 9.11 -10.43 5.22
CA ASP A 163 8.90 -10.80 6.62
C ASP A 163 7.46 -10.54 7.07
N PHE A 164 6.79 -9.58 6.44
CA PHE A 164 5.43 -9.20 6.77
C PHE A 164 4.70 -8.55 5.59
N THR A 165 3.37 -8.70 5.57
CA THR A 165 2.50 -8.07 4.57
C THR A 165 1.46 -7.17 5.23
N LEU A 166 1.15 -6.05 4.59
CA LEU A 166 0.10 -5.14 5.04
C LEU A 166 -1.01 -5.03 4.01
N ILE A 167 -2.22 -4.92 4.49
CA ILE A 167 -3.42 -4.76 3.67
C ILE A 167 -4.06 -3.39 3.89
N GLY A 168 -4.64 -2.83 2.84
CA GLY A 168 -5.41 -1.57 2.89
C GLY A 168 -6.86 -1.80 2.46
N ARG A 169 -7.12 -1.77 1.16
CA ARG A 169 -8.48 -1.85 0.61
C ARG A 169 -9.25 -3.10 0.97
N ALA A 170 -8.59 -4.23 1.16
CA ALA A 170 -9.26 -5.49 1.50
C ALA A 170 -10.09 -5.35 2.80
N TYR A 171 -9.51 -4.84 3.88
CA TYR A 171 -10.26 -4.65 5.12
C TYR A 171 -11.22 -3.44 5.04
N LEU A 172 -10.86 -2.37 4.30
CA LEU A 172 -11.73 -1.20 4.14
C LEU A 172 -13.04 -1.54 3.44
N TYR A 173 -13.03 -2.43 2.44
CA TYR A 173 -14.27 -2.92 1.82
C TYR A 173 -15.13 -3.69 2.82
N GLY A 174 -14.51 -4.48 3.68
CA GLY A 174 -15.22 -5.14 4.79
C GLY A 174 -15.83 -4.13 5.75
N LEU A 175 -15.07 -3.10 6.15
CA LEU A 175 -15.55 -2.02 7.02
C LEU A 175 -16.75 -1.29 6.42
N MET A 176 -16.67 -0.93 5.14
CA MET A 176 -17.78 -0.25 4.44
C MET A 176 -19.02 -1.13 4.30
N ALA A 177 -18.85 -2.44 4.13
CA ALA A 177 -19.95 -3.37 3.93
C ALA A 177 -20.67 -3.75 5.23
N GLY A 178 -19.98 -3.81 6.38
CA GLY A 178 -20.57 -4.31 7.61
C GLY A 178 -19.86 -3.91 8.90
N GLY A 179 -19.19 -2.74 8.92
CA GLY A 179 -18.51 -2.26 10.12
C GLY A 179 -17.48 -3.26 10.62
N ARG A 180 -17.41 -3.44 11.95
CA ARG A 180 -16.49 -4.39 12.59
C ARG A 180 -16.66 -5.82 12.07
N ALA A 181 -17.90 -6.30 11.98
CA ALA A 181 -18.18 -7.66 11.49
C ALA A 181 -17.69 -7.87 10.05
N GLY A 182 -17.77 -6.83 9.21
CA GLY A 182 -17.23 -6.87 7.86
C GLY A 182 -15.70 -6.94 7.83
N VAL A 183 -15.01 -6.25 8.74
CA VAL A 183 -13.54 -6.35 8.89
C VAL A 183 -13.15 -7.75 9.34
N ASP A 184 -13.82 -8.28 10.38
CA ASP A 184 -13.59 -9.65 10.89
C ASP A 184 -13.78 -10.68 9.77
N ARG A 185 -14.81 -10.51 8.93
CA ARG A 185 -15.06 -11.38 7.77
C ARG A 185 -13.97 -11.26 6.71
N ALA A 186 -13.51 -10.05 6.40
CA ALA A 186 -12.41 -9.85 5.44
C ALA A 186 -11.12 -10.53 5.90
N ILE A 187 -10.78 -10.41 7.19
CA ILE A 187 -9.62 -11.08 7.78
C ILE A 187 -9.78 -12.60 7.71
N ALA A 188 -10.96 -13.12 8.04
CA ALA A 188 -11.25 -14.56 7.96
C ALA A 188 -11.09 -15.10 6.54
N ILE A 189 -11.58 -14.38 5.53
CA ILE A 189 -11.42 -14.76 4.11
C ILE A 189 -9.93 -14.84 3.75
N LEU A 190 -9.15 -13.80 4.03
CA LEU A 190 -7.71 -13.78 3.74
C LEU A 190 -6.98 -14.94 4.41
N HIS A 191 -7.31 -15.22 5.67
CA HIS A 191 -6.73 -16.34 6.41
C HIS A 191 -7.12 -17.70 5.81
N GLU A 192 -8.39 -17.93 5.52
CA GLU A 192 -8.88 -19.17 4.92
C GLU A 192 -8.22 -19.42 3.56
N GLU A 193 -8.06 -18.37 2.74
CA GLU A 193 -7.40 -18.46 1.43
C GLU A 193 -5.90 -18.72 1.55
N LEU A 194 -5.22 -18.08 2.50
CA LEU A 194 -3.81 -18.34 2.78
C LEU A 194 -3.60 -19.80 3.19
N VAL A 195 -4.36 -20.30 4.16
CA VAL A 195 -4.27 -21.69 4.61
C VAL A 195 -4.58 -22.67 3.47
N ARG A 196 -5.57 -22.38 2.63
CA ARG A 196 -5.90 -23.20 1.45
C ARG A 196 -4.75 -23.21 0.46
N THR A 197 -4.14 -22.05 0.17
CA THR A 197 -3.00 -21.92 -0.73
C THR A 197 -1.83 -22.74 -0.21
N MET A 198 -1.49 -22.63 1.08
CA MET A 198 -0.41 -23.40 1.70
C MET A 198 -0.66 -24.91 1.60
N LYS A 199 -1.89 -25.37 1.85
CA LYS A 199 -2.26 -26.79 1.69
C LYS A 199 -2.11 -27.28 0.26
N LEU A 200 -2.47 -26.46 -0.74
CA LEU A 200 -2.32 -26.80 -2.16
C LEU A 200 -0.84 -26.84 -2.59
N LEU A 201 0.02 -26.02 -1.97
CA LEU A 201 1.47 -26.03 -2.18
C LEU A 201 2.18 -27.17 -1.40
N GLY A 202 1.48 -27.84 -0.48
CA GLY A 202 2.05 -28.91 0.33
C GLY A 202 2.97 -28.40 1.45
N VAL A 203 2.77 -27.15 1.91
CA VAL A 203 3.53 -26.56 3.02
C VAL A 203 2.67 -26.41 4.27
N SER A 204 3.27 -26.62 5.44
CA SER A 204 2.59 -26.63 6.74
C SER A 204 2.77 -25.32 7.54
N SER A 205 3.77 -24.54 7.19
CA SER A 205 4.08 -23.25 7.81
C SER A 205 4.48 -22.19 6.81
N ILE A 206 4.32 -20.92 7.18
CA ILE A 206 4.75 -19.78 6.35
C ILE A 206 6.26 -19.83 6.09
N ALA A 207 7.04 -20.33 7.05
CA ALA A 207 8.49 -20.45 6.93
C ALA A 207 8.96 -21.44 5.83
N GLU A 208 8.06 -22.33 5.38
CA GLU A 208 8.35 -23.25 4.28
C GLU A 208 8.05 -22.66 2.89
N LEU A 209 7.44 -21.47 2.85
CA LEU A 209 7.20 -20.78 1.59
C LEU A 209 8.53 -20.28 1.01
N GLU A 210 8.82 -20.67 -0.23
CA GLU A 210 10.07 -20.40 -0.91
C GLU A 210 9.82 -19.89 -2.34
N PRO A 211 10.79 -19.20 -2.97
CA PRO A 211 10.65 -18.70 -4.34
C PRO A 211 10.27 -19.77 -5.38
N ARG A 212 10.61 -21.04 -5.17
CA ARG A 212 10.22 -22.16 -6.05
C ARG A 212 8.70 -22.37 -6.12
N HIS A 213 7.93 -21.88 -5.15
CA HIS A 213 6.46 -21.98 -5.13
C HIS A 213 5.78 -20.94 -6.02
N ILE A 214 6.57 -20.04 -6.64
CA ILE A 214 6.07 -18.95 -7.46
C ILE A 214 6.65 -19.02 -8.86
N THR A 215 5.80 -18.79 -9.85
CA THR A 215 6.22 -18.61 -11.24
C THR A 215 5.78 -17.22 -11.71
N GLN A 216 6.75 -16.38 -12.07
CA GLN A 216 6.43 -15.10 -12.69
C GLN A 216 6.03 -15.34 -14.15
N LEU A 217 4.77 -15.04 -14.46
CA LEU A 217 4.29 -15.08 -15.82
C LEU A 217 4.75 -13.82 -16.56
N THR A 218 5.62 -13.98 -17.56
CA THR A 218 5.99 -12.92 -18.48
C THR A 218 5.13 -13.03 -19.73
N ARG A 219 4.47 -11.92 -20.10
CA ARG A 219 3.74 -11.86 -21.35
C ARG A 219 4.75 -11.83 -22.51
N TYR A 220 4.75 -12.86 -23.34
CA TYR A 220 5.49 -12.81 -24.60
C TYR A 220 4.84 -11.78 -25.52
N VAL A 221 5.55 -10.69 -25.79
CA VAL A 221 5.18 -9.72 -26.84
C VAL A 221 6.09 -9.99 -28.02
N PRO A 222 5.58 -10.50 -29.17
CA PRO A 222 6.40 -10.69 -30.35
C PRO A 222 7.02 -9.36 -30.77
N VAL A 223 8.33 -9.29 -30.89
CA VAL A 223 9.01 -8.13 -31.46
C VAL A 223 8.66 -8.10 -32.96
N PRO A 224 8.12 -6.98 -33.47
CA PRO A 224 7.88 -6.88 -34.91
C PRO A 224 9.17 -7.12 -35.70
N LYS A 225 9.10 -7.85 -36.80
CA LYS A 225 10.27 -8.20 -37.64
C LYS A 225 11.12 -6.99 -38.04
N LEU A 226 10.50 -5.82 -38.18
CA LEU A 226 11.19 -4.56 -38.47
C LEU A 226 12.18 -4.13 -37.36
N ALA A 227 11.86 -4.41 -36.11
CA ALA A 227 12.75 -4.08 -34.97
C ALA A 227 13.94 -5.05 -34.89
N GLN A 228 13.83 -6.27 -35.39
CA GLN A 228 14.96 -7.20 -35.46
C GLN A 228 16.01 -6.74 -36.46
N HIS A 229 15.62 -6.22 -37.65
CA HIS A 229 16.55 -5.68 -38.63
C HIS A 229 17.32 -4.43 -38.15
N VAL A 230 16.69 -3.63 -37.29
CA VAL A 230 17.38 -2.46 -36.70
C VAL A 230 18.40 -2.88 -35.64
N ALA A 231 18.10 -3.92 -34.87
CA ALA A 231 19.03 -4.47 -33.87
C ALA A 231 20.26 -5.13 -34.54
N GLU A 232 20.09 -5.81 -35.65
CA GLU A 232 21.18 -6.42 -36.44
C GLU A 232 22.05 -5.40 -37.18
N ALA A 233 21.50 -4.21 -37.48
CA ALA A 233 22.23 -3.13 -38.15
C ALA A 233 23.05 -2.26 -37.19
N LEU A 234 22.91 -2.45 -35.86
CA LEU A 234 23.60 -1.69 -34.81
C LEU A 234 24.70 -2.52 -34.12
N VAL A 235 24.93 -3.74 -34.53
CA VAL A 235 26.05 -4.62 -34.14
C VAL A 235 27.07 -4.70 -35.26
#